data_428afb0dcf0f001ece229cbd3e0367ad
#
_entry.id   428afb0dcf0f001ece229cbd3e0367ad
#
_cell.length_a   1.000
_cell.length_b   1.000
_cell.length_c   1.000
_cell.angle_alpha   90.00
_cell.angle_beta   90.00
_cell.angle_gamma   90.00
#
_symmetry.space_group_name_H-M   'P 1'
#
loop_
_entity.id
_entity.type
_entity.pdbx_description
1 polymer ?
#
loop_
_entity_poly.entity_id
_entity_poly.type
_entity_poly.pdbx_seq_one_letter_code
_entity_poly.pdbx_strand_id
1 'polypeptide(L)'
;MTHFLKFAVVAISAFILAACAGTPDVKNSSADFIKVSNGILTSSYGKTVYTFDKDQTGSGKSECTLTCADNWPPVYVEPAIKLSGDFSIINRNDGQKQLAYKGKPLYFFVKDKNPGDKTGDNVNNVWHVVTP
;
A
#
# COMPACT_ATOMS: atom_id res chain seq x y z
N MET A 1 44.04 66.16 -22.70
CA MET A 1 42.66 65.90 -22.26
C MET A 1 42.43 64.41 -22.32
N THR A 2 42.51 63.78 -21.19
CA THR A 2 42.50 62.32 -21.09
C THR A 2 41.13 61.87 -20.57
N HIS A 3 40.42 61.16 -21.41
CA HIS A 3 39.18 60.50 -20.99
C HIS A 3 39.51 59.10 -20.48
N PHE A 4 39.39 58.89 -19.18
CA PHE A 4 39.47 57.57 -18.59
C PHE A 4 38.11 56.89 -18.75
N LEU A 5 38.07 55.88 -19.56
CA LEU A 5 36.93 54.98 -19.67
C LEU A 5 37.03 53.95 -18.53
N LYS A 6 36.12 54.05 -17.57
CA LYS A 6 35.99 53.02 -16.52
C LYS A 6 35.15 51.89 -17.04
N PHE A 7 35.77 50.75 -17.26
CA PHE A 7 35.04 49.51 -17.51
C PHE A 7 34.53 48.99 -16.17
N ALA A 8 33.22 48.97 -16.01
CA ALA A 8 32.56 48.28 -14.92
C ALA A 8 32.50 46.80 -15.23
N VAL A 9 33.26 46.01 -14.48
CA VAL A 9 33.15 44.53 -14.55
C VAL A 9 31.89 44.14 -13.78
N VAL A 10 30.89 43.72 -14.48
CA VAL A 10 29.71 43.13 -13.88
C VAL A 10 30.05 41.66 -13.61
N ALA A 11 30.29 41.34 -12.34
CA ALA A 11 30.39 39.95 -11.91
C ALA A 11 28.99 39.33 -11.88
N ILE A 12 28.73 38.47 -12.85
CA ILE A 12 27.53 37.66 -12.83
C ILE A 12 27.80 36.50 -11.87
N SER A 13 27.27 36.62 -10.67
CA SER A 13 27.23 35.51 -9.72
C SER A 13 26.19 34.51 -10.21
N ALA A 14 26.61 33.42 -10.82
CA ALA A 14 25.77 32.30 -11.11
C ALA A 14 25.38 31.61 -9.80
N PHE A 15 24.16 31.87 -9.31
CA PHE A 15 23.58 31.06 -8.26
C PHE A 15 23.23 29.69 -8.84
N ILE A 16 24.09 28.71 -8.57
CA ILE A 16 23.75 27.31 -8.80
C ILE A 16 22.80 26.92 -7.68
N LEU A 17 21.51 26.97 -7.95
CA LEU A 17 20.53 26.30 -7.11
C LEU A 17 20.76 24.79 -7.29
N ALA A 18 21.49 24.19 -6.36
CA ALA A 18 21.47 22.75 -6.18
C ALA A 18 20.05 22.38 -5.71
N ALA A 19 19.17 22.05 -6.64
CA ALA A 19 17.93 21.41 -6.32
C ALA A 19 18.28 20.04 -5.75
N CYS A 20 18.24 19.89 -4.43
CA CYS A 20 18.12 18.59 -3.80
C CYS A 20 16.76 18.04 -4.22
N ALA A 21 16.71 17.39 -5.36
CA ALA A 21 15.61 16.53 -5.72
C ALA A 21 15.75 15.27 -4.86
N GLY A 22 15.40 15.39 -3.56
CA GLY A 22 14.95 14.27 -2.79
C GLY A 22 13.66 13.81 -3.46
N THR A 23 13.72 12.80 -4.32
CA THR A 23 12.53 12.05 -4.68
C THR A 23 11.91 11.63 -3.36
N PRO A 24 10.64 11.98 -3.07
CA PRO A 24 9.98 11.40 -1.93
C PRO A 24 10.07 9.89 -2.14
N ASP A 25 10.68 9.18 -1.20
CA ASP A 25 10.58 7.73 -1.15
C ASP A 25 9.10 7.41 -1.04
N VAL A 26 8.48 7.18 -2.17
CA VAL A 26 7.13 6.67 -2.20
C VAL A 26 7.24 5.29 -1.57
N LYS A 27 6.80 5.20 -0.34
CA LYS A 27 6.71 3.94 0.38
C LYS A 27 5.74 3.05 -0.39
N ASN A 28 6.28 2.27 -1.29
CA ASN A 28 5.53 1.41 -2.18
C ASN A 28 6.01 -0.03 -2.02
N SER A 29 6.00 -0.50 -0.77
CA SER A 29 6.31 -1.89 -0.46
C SER A 29 5.22 -2.51 0.41
N SER A 30 5.07 -3.82 0.33
CA SER A 30 4.14 -4.55 1.20
C SER A 30 4.47 -4.33 2.69
N ALA A 31 5.75 -4.19 3.02
CA ALA A 31 6.21 -3.90 4.38
C ALA A 31 5.83 -2.50 4.89
N ASP A 32 5.64 -1.55 3.98
CA ASP A 32 5.15 -0.21 4.35
C ASP A 32 3.64 -0.16 4.48
N PHE A 33 2.96 -1.01 3.74
CA PHE A 33 1.50 -1.03 3.64
C PHE A 33 0.83 -1.89 4.70
N ILE A 34 1.44 -3.03 5.06
CA ILE A 34 0.93 -3.95 6.08
C ILE A 34 1.88 -3.98 7.28
N LYS A 35 1.32 -3.92 8.46
CA LYS A 35 2.01 -3.94 9.74
C LYS A 35 1.46 -5.06 10.63
N VAL A 36 2.25 -5.46 11.62
CA VAL A 36 1.77 -6.29 12.73
C VAL A 36 1.40 -5.36 13.88
N SER A 37 0.18 -5.45 14.34
CA SER A 37 -0.32 -4.70 15.49
C SER A 37 -1.13 -5.63 16.39
N ASN A 38 -0.78 -5.70 17.67
CA ASN A 38 -1.42 -6.59 18.64
C ASN A 38 -1.54 -8.06 18.17
N GLY A 39 -0.50 -8.55 17.49
CA GLY A 39 -0.40 -9.94 17.03
C GLY A 39 -1.17 -10.27 15.76
N ILE A 40 -1.76 -9.29 15.09
CA ILE A 40 -2.47 -9.48 13.82
C ILE A 40 -1.96 -8.52 12.74
N LEU A 41 -2.22 -8.86 11.49
CA LEU A 41 -1.90 -7.97 10.38
C LEU A 41 -2.94 -6.84 10.28
N THR A 42 -2.44 -5.63 10.10
CA THR A 42 -3.24 -4.44 9.84
C THR A 42 -2.62 -3.63 8.71
N SER A 43 -3.38 -2.74 8.11
CA SER A 43 -2.78 -1.71 7.27
C SER A 43 -1.92 -0.76 8.10
N SER A 44 -1.09 0.03 7.44
CA SER A 44 -0.28 1.08 8.09
C SER A 44 -1.13 2.12 8.85
N TYR A 45 -2.42 2.21 8.53
CA TYR A 45 -3.39 3.08 9.21
C TYR A 45 -4.16 2.37 10.33
N GLY A 46 -3.80 1.12 10.65
CA GLY A 46 -4.42 0.36 11.73
C GLY A 46 -5.68 -0.41 11.36
N LYS A 47 -6.09 -0.41 10.09
CA LYS A 47 -7.24 -1.21 9.66
C LYS A 47 -6.88 -2.69 9.65
N THR A 48 -7.66 -3.49 10.33
CA THR A 48 -7.50 -4.95 10.34
C THR A 48 -7.70 -5.53 8.95
N VAL A 49 -6.86 -6.48 8.57
CA VAL A 49 -7.02 -7.25 7.33
C VAL A 49 -7.50 -8.66 7.65
N TYR A 50 -8.23 -9.24 6.72
CA TYR A 50 -8.91 -10.53 6.87
C TYR A 50 -8.60 -11.45 5.71
N THR A 51 -8.72 -12.75 5.96
CA THR A 51 -8.77 -13.79 4.92
C THR A 51 -10.17 -14.40 4.82
N PHE A 52 -10.45 -15.00 3.70
CA PHE A 52 -11.73 -15.63 3.37
C PHE A 52 -11.54 -17.13 3.10
N ASP A 53 -12.23 -17.98 3.85
CA ASP A 53 -12.02 -19.42 3.79
C ASP A 53 -12.39 -20.05 2.43
N LYS A 54 -13.29 -19.40 1.66
CA LYS A 54 -13.63 -19.86 0.32
C LYS A 54 -12.55 -19.59 -0.72
N ASP A 55 -11.61 -18.71 -0.44
CA ASP A 55 -10.44 -18.53 -1.28
C ASP A 55 -9.50 -19.71 -1.13
N GLN A 56 -9.22 -20.36 -2.25
CA GLN A 56 -8.25 -21.46 -2.26
C GLN A 56 -6.83 -20.91 -2.15
N THR A 57 -6.10 -21.34 -1.14
CA THR A 57 -4.71 -20.93 -0.90
C THR A 57 -3.84 -21.21 -2.13
N GLY A 58 -3.11 -20.17 -2.59
CA GLY A 58 -2.20 -20.29 -3.73
C GLY A 58 -2.86 -20.36 -5.10
N SER A 59 -4.18 -20.19 -5.19
CA SER A 59 -4.88 -20.21 -6.50
C SER A 59 -4.60 -18.99 -7.37
N GLY A 60 -4.15 -17.88 -6.78
CA GLY A 60 -3.99 -16.61 -7.47
C GLY A 60 -5.31 -15.91 -7.82
N LYS A 61 -6.41 -16.35 -7.23
CA LYS A 61 -7.77 -15.86 -7.48
C LYS A 61 -8.49 -15.48 -6.20
N SER A 62 -9.50 -14.63 -6.32
CA SER A 62 -10.42 -14.28 -5.25
C SER A 62 -11.83 -14.78 -5.58
N GLU A 63 -12.47 -15.41 -4.61
CA GLU A 63 -13.88 -15.81 -4.70
C GLU A 63 -14.83 -14.73 -4.17
N CYS A 64 -14.30 -13.67 -3.58
CA CYS A 64 -15.08 -12.54 -3.07
C CYS A 64 -15.17 -11.44 -4.14
N THR A 65 -16.29 -11.46 -4.88
CA THR A 65 -16.56 -10.54 -5.99
C THR A 65 -17.92 -9.86 -5.81
N LEU A 66 -18.18 -8.78 -6.57
CA LEU A 66 -19.45 -8.05 -6.56
C LEU A 66 -19.85 -7.62 -5.13
N THR A 67 -21.03 -7.97 -4.66
CA THR A 67 -21.56 -7.60 -3.34
C THR A 67 -20.64 -8.05 -2.19
N CYS A 68 -19.99 -9.20 -2.34
CA CYS A 68 -18.99 -9.63 -1.36
C CYS A 68 -17.86 -8.61 -1.25
N ALA A 69 -17.32 -8.14 -2.37
CA ALA A 69 -16.25 -7.15 -2.39
C ALA A 69 -16.70 -5.76 -1.91
N ASP A 70 -17.99 -5.44 -2.01
CA ASP A 70 -18.54 -4.21 -1.44
C ASP A 70 -18.51 -4.24 0.10
N ASN A 71 -18.78 -5.38 0.71
CA ASN A 71 -18.73 -5.57 2.16
C ASN A 71 -17.31 -5.87 2.67
N TRP A 72 -16.52 -6.55 1.87
CA TRP A 72 -15.16 -6.95 2.16
C TRP A 72 -14.20 -6.42 1.08
N PRO A 73 -13.90 -5.12 1.12
CA PRO A 73 -13.04 -4.51 0.11
C PRO A 73 -11.68 -5.22 0.03
N PRO A 74 -11.27 -5.66 -1.16
CA PRO A 74 -9.94 -6.21 -1.34
C PRO A 74 -8.85 -5.21 -0.95
N VAL A 75 -7.75 -5.71 -0.43
CA VAL A 75 -6.54 -4.89 -0.22
C VAL A 75 -5.91 -4.67 -1.59
N TYR A 76 -6.35 -3.61 -2.27
CA TYR A 76 -5.83 -3.24 -3.58
C TYR A 76 -4.41 -2.70 -3.49
N VAL A 77 -3.61 -3.03 -4.47
CA VAL A 77 -2.23 -2.55 -4.57
C VAL A 77 -1.90 -2.14 -6.00
N GLU A 78 -0.94 -1.24 -6.12
CA GLU A 78 -0.41 -0.85 -7.43
C GLU A 78 0.44 -1.97 -8.02
N PRO A 79 0.45 -2.14 -9.37
CA PRO A 79 1.22 -3.20 -10.01
C PRO A 79 2.72 -3.17 -9.72
N ALA A 80 3.26 -1.98 -9.42
CA ALA A 80 4.68 -1.76 -9.14
C ALA A 80 5.06 -1.92 -7.66
N ILE A 81 4.14 -2.42 -6.81
CA ILE A 81 4.45 -2.63 -5.38
C ILE A 81 5.62 -3.61 -5.21
N LYS A 82 6.56 -3.26 -4.35
CA LYS A 82 7.64 -4.18 -3.97
C LYS A 82 7.13 -5.15 -2.93
N LEU A 83 7.18 -6.44 -3.24
CA LEU A 83 6.79 -7.50 -2.33
C LEU A 83 7.96 -7.91 -1.44
N SER A 84 7.66 -8.25 -0.20
CA SER A 84 8.61 -8.81 0.76
C SER A 84 7.97 -9.95 1.54
N GLY A 85 8.81 -10.91 2.00
CA GLY A 85 8.36 -12.05 2.77
C GLY A 85 7.33 -12.90 2.03
N ASP A 86 6.25 -13.24 2.72
CA ASP A 86 5.20 -14.14 2.21
C ASP A 86 4.10 -13.42 1.42
N PHE A 87 4.31 -12.15 1.06
CA PHE A 87 3.35 -11.41 0.26
C PHE A 87 3.44 -11.74 -1.23
N SER A 88 2.29 -11.76 -1.88
CA SER A 88 2.14 -11.95 -3.32
C SER A 88 1.01 -11.08 -3.85
N ILE A 89 0.89 -11.02 -5.17
CA ILE A 89 -0.20 -10.30 -5.84
C ILE A 89 -1.08 -11.31 -6.54
N ILE A 90 -2.40 -11.14 -6.41
CA ILE A 90 -3.37 -11.84 -7.24
C ILE A 90 -3.99 -10.87 -8.25
N ASN A 91 -4.37 -11.42 -9.39
CA ASN A 91 -5.11 -10.72 -10.43
C ASN A 91 -6.60 -11.02 -10.28
N ARG A 92 -7.38 -10.00 -9.99
CA ARG A 92 -8.83 -10.13 -9.93
C ARG A 92 -9.42 -10.16 -11.33
N ASN A 93 -10.65 -10.72 -11.45
CA ASN A 93 -11.34 -10.80 -12.74
C ASN A 93 -11.62 -9.43 -13.39
N ASP A 94 -11.69 -8.37 -12.58
CA ASP A 94 -11.86 -6.99 -13.03
C ASP A 94 -10.53 -6.30 -13.47
N GLY A 95 -9.43 -7.03 -13.46
CA GLY A 95 -8.09 -6.53 -13.81
C GLY A 95 -7.35 -5.80 -12.69
N GLN A 96 -7.97 -5.62 -11.52
CA GLN A 96 -7.31 -5.00 -10.38
C GLN A 96 -6.38 -5.99 -9.67
N LYS A 97 -5.36 -5.43 -9.02
CA LYS A 97 -4.37 -6.21 -8.26
C LYS A 97 -4.74 -6.18 -6.77
N GLN A 98 -4.70 -7.33 -6.14
CA GLN A 98 -4.98 -7.51 -4.72
C GLN A 98 -3.77 -8.14 -4.02
N LEU A 99 -3.44 -7.65 -2.84
CA LEU A 99 -2.40 -8.23 -2.01
C LEU A 99 -2.86 -9.56 -1.42
N ALA A 100 -1.97 -10.52 -1.39
CA ALA A 100 -2.15 -11.81 -0.72
C ALA A 100 -1.01 -12.05 0.27
N TYR A 101 -1.28 -12.81 1.31
CA TYR A 101 -0.32 -13.22 2.33
C TYR A 101 -0.38 -14.73 2.50
N LYS A 102 0.78 -15.38 2.41
CA LYS A 102 0.88 -16.85 2.44
C LYS A 102 -0.12 -17.55 1.49
N GLY A 103 -0.29 -16.96 0.30
CA GLY A 103 -1.18 -17.47 -0.75
C GLY A 103 -2.66 -17.17 -0.57
N LYS A 104 -3.05 -16.43 0.48
CA LYS A 104 -4.45 -16.04 0.73
C LYS A 104 -4.68 -14.56 0.42
N PRO A 105 -5.67 -14.21 -0.42
CA PRO A 105 -6.08 -12.84 -0.65
C PRO A 105 -6.47 -12.12 0.64
N LEU A 106 -6.12 -10.85 0.74
CA LEU A 106 -6.39 -10.02 1.90
C LEU A 106 -7.54 -9.03 1.62
N TYR A 107 -8.35 -8.80 2.65
CA TYR A 107 -9.54 -7.95 2.58
C TYR A 107 -9.61 -7.02 3.79
N PHE A 108 -10.30 -5.89 3.61
CA PHE A 108 -10.82 -5.07 4.71
C PHE A 108 -12.28 -5.42 4.98
N PHE A 109 -12.82 -4.89 6.09
CA PHE A 109 -14.23 -5.03 6.42
C PHE A 109 -14.86 -3.65 6.59
N VAL A 110 -15.96 -3.39 5.87
CA VAL A 110 -16.58 -2.04 5.84
C VAL A 110 -17.15 -1.61 7.19
N LYS A 111 -17.46 -2.54 8.09
CA LYS A 111 -17.99 -2.23 9.42
C LYS A 111 -16.91 -1.91 10.44
N ASP A 112 -15.64 -2.14 10.15
CA ASP A 112 -14.54 -1.65 10.96
C ASP A 112 -14.40 -0.14 10.76
N LYS A 113 -14.69 0.65 11.80
CA LYS A 113 -14.73 2.12 11.72
C LYS A 113 -13.49 2.78 12.29
N ASN A 114 -12.85 2.15 13.28
CA ASN A 114 -11.71 2.69 13.99
C ASN A 114 -10.49 1.78 13.86
N PRO A 115 -9.26 2.33 13.95
CA PRO A 115 -8.07 1.50 14.03
C PRO A 115 -8.18 0.47 15.16
N GLY A 116 -7.83 -0.78 14.86
CA GLY A 116 -7.90 -1.87 15.81
C GLY A 116 -9.24 -2.59 15.89
N ASP A 117 -10.29 -2.09 15.23
CA ASP A 117 -11.55 -2.82 15.13
C ASP A 117 -11.33 -4.19 14.45
N LYS A 118 -11.99 -5.22 15.02
CA LYS A 118 -11.95 -6.60 14.51
C LYS A 118 -13.36 -7.17 14.39
N THR A 119 -14.31 -6.35 13.96
CA THR A 119 -15.72 -6.74 13.89
C THR A 119 -16.00 -7.80 12.83
N GLY A 120 -15.06 -7.99 11.90
CA GLY A 120 -15.14 -9.00 10.86
C GLY A 120 -14.66 -10.39 11.26
N ASP A 121 -13.97 -10.52 12.40
CA ASP A 121 -13.43 -11.82 12.82
C ASP A 121 -14.54 -12.83 13.09
N ASN A 122 -14.44 -14.01 12.49
CA ASN A 122 -15.41 -15.10 12.57
C ASN A 122 -16.80 -14.79 11.97
N VAL A 123 -16.96 -13.75 11.18
CA VAL A 123 -18.22 -13.51 10.46
C VAL A 123 -18.54 -14.73 9.58
N ASN A 124 -19.72 -15.29 9.75
CA ASN A 124 -20.21 -16.51 9.09
C ASN A 124 -19.23 -17.71 9.21
N ASN A 125 -18.31 -17.70 10.17
CA ASN A 125 -17.24 -18.69 10.33
C ASN A 125 -16.32 -18.86 9.11
N VAL A 126 -16.27 -17.90 8.20
CA VAL A 126 -15.46 -17.96 6.97
C VAL A 126 -14.51 -16.76 6.82
N TRP A 127 -14.61 -15.76 7.68
CA TRP A 127 -13.72 -14.61 7.71
C TRP A 127 -12.89 -14.59 8.97
N HIS A 128 -11.58 -14.35 8.83
CA HIS A 128 -10.67 -14.43 9.96
C HIS A 128 -9.62 -13.32 9.92
N VAL A 129 -9.25 -12.80 11.09
CA VAL A 129 -8.05 -11.98 11.23
C VAL A 129 -6.82 -12.80 10.83
N VAL A 130 -5.75 -12.12 10.46
CA VAL A 130 -4.52 -12.76 9.96
C VAL A 130 -3.42 -12.61 11.01
N THR A 131 -2.87 -13.73 11.44
CA THR A 131 -1.66 -13.74 12.27
C THR A 131 -0.42 -13.89 11.38
N PRO A 132 0.73 -13.29 11.76
CA PRO A 132 1.97 -13.44 11.01
C PRO A 132 2.45 -14.88 10.89
#